data_324889ea3d49425de016dfb5170bd429
#
_entry.id   324889ea3d49425de016dfb5170bd429
#
_cell.length_a   1.000
_cell.length_b   1.000
_cell.length_c   1.000
_cell.angle_alpha   90.00
_cell.angle_beta   90.00
_cell.angle_gamma   90.00
#
_symmetry.space_group_name_H-M   'P 1'
#
loop_
_entity.id
_entity.type
_entity.pdbx_description
1 polymer ?
#
loop_
_entity_poly.entity_id
_entity_poly.type
_entity_poly.pdbx_seq_one_letter_code
_entity_poly.pdbx_strand_id
1 'polypeptide(L)'
;MPADHLLVIEHHGERESAAFATLKLLAFDLASMTESIEGRGAFPRFLLHDGPREADLAPEIYERLFLYARQLEDCFSGDPSFQYIVTTTTRPPESLLVEPWCRLKLSGVPAEERLLRCDL
;
A
#
# COMPACT_ATOMS: atom_id res chain seq x y z
N MET A 1 -2.23 -26.92 17.40
CA MET A 1 -3.11 -26.28 16.40
C MET A 1 -2.94 -24.78 16.52
N PRO A 2 -2.51 -24.07 15.49
CA PRO A 2 -2.60 -22.64 15.54
C PRO A 2 -4.08 -22.28 15.68
N ALA A 3 -4.40 -21.42 16.63
CA ALA A 3 -5.74 -20.87 16.73
C ALA A 3 -6.02 -20.07 15.45
N ASP A 4 -7.10 -20.39 14.77
CA ASP A 4 -7.60 -19.58 13.67
C ASP A 4 -7.94 -18.22 14.25
N HIS A 5 -7.03 -17.26 14.08
CA HIS A 5 -7.30 -15.89 14.44
C HIS A 5 -8.21 -15.28 13.39
N LEU A 6 -9.51 -15.46 13.58
CA LEU A 6 -10.52 -14.79 12.77
C LEU A 6 -10.63 -13.34 13.23
N LEU A 7 -10.13 -12.41 12.44
CA LEU A 7 -10.40 -11.00 12.66
C LEU A 7 -11.84 -10.70 12.25
N VAL A 8 -12.71 -10.47 13.23
CA VAL A 8 -14.08 -10.04 12.98
C VAL A 8 -14.18 -8.55 13.28
N ILE A 9 -14.37 -7.74 12.27
CA ILE A 9 -14.72 -6.32 12.40
C ILE A 9 -16.18 -6.20 11.96
N GLU A 10 -17.08 -6.00 12.92
CA GLU A 10 -18.51 -5.88 12.64
C GLU A 10 -18.92 -4.42 12.46
N HIS A 11 -19.74 -4.18 11.46
CA HIS A 11 -20.44 -2.93 11.26
C HIS A 11 -21.94 -3.21 11.44
N HIS A 12 -22.53 -2.61 12.49
CA HIS A 12 -23.94 -2.82 12.77
C HIS A 12 -24.83 -2.07 11.74
N GLY A 13 -25.59 -2.80 10.97
CA GLY A 13 -26.79 -2.33 10.30
C GLY A 13 -26.84 -2.28 8.79
N GLU A 14 -25.74 -2.51 8.06
CA GLU A 14 -25.75 -2.50 6.58
C GLU A 14 -24.96 -3.66 5.97
N ARG A 15 -25.31 -4.04 4.74
CA ARG A 15 -24.47 -4.96 3.97
C ARG A 15 -23.08 -4.37 3.79
N GLU A 16 -22.09 -5.13 4.15
CA GLU A 16 -20.70 -4.76 3.96
C GLU A 16 -20.44 -4.42 2.49
N SER A 17 -20.03 -3.20 2.21
CA SER A 17 -19.63 -2.80 0.86
C SER A 17 -18.26 -3.41 0.52
N ALA A 18 -17.97 -3.62 -0.78
CA ALA A 18 -16.67 -4.09 -1.24
C ALA A 18 -15.53 -3.15 -0.77
N ALA A 19 -15.79 -1.85 -0.73
CA ALA A 19 -14.84 -0.86 -0.22
C ALA A 19 -14.52 -1.06 1.26
N PHE A 20 -15.53 -1.39 2.08
CA PHE A 20 -15.32 -1.62 3.50
C PHE A 20 -14.57 -2.93 3.78
N ALA A 21 -14.88 -3.99 3.03
CA ALA A 21 -14.15 -5.26 3.11
C ALA A 21 -12.67 -5.07 2.73
N THR A 22 -12.41 -4.35 1.65
CA THR A 22 -11.04 -4.00 1.23
C THR A 22 -10.33 -3.18 2.29
N LEU A 23 -10.98 -2.17 2.86
CA LEU A 23 -10.38 -1.34 3.91
C LEU A 23 -9.98 -2.15 5.14
N LYS A 24 -10.82 -3.09 5.57
CA LYS A 24 -10.48 -3.99 6.70
C LYS A 24 -9.21 -4.80 6.43
N LEU A 25 -9.11 -5.35 5.23
CA LEU A 25 -7.93 -6.11 4.80
C LEU A 25 -6.67 -5.25 4.80
N LEU A 26 -6.72 -4.09 4.17
CA LEU A 26 -5.61 -3.14 4.11
C LEU A 26 -5.16 -2.71 5.51
N ALA A 27 -6.11 -2.41 6.39
CA ALA A 27 -5.83 -2.01 7.76
C ALA A 27 -5.18 -3.13 8.57
N PHE A 28 -5.66 -4.36 8.42
CA PHE A 28 -5.07 -5.53 9.07
C PHE A 28 -3.65 -5.80 8.60
N ASP A 29 -3.41 -5.78 7.30
CA ASP A 29 -2.10 -6.02 6.70
C ASP A 29 -1.08 -4.98 7.15
N LEU A 30 -1.44 -3.69 7.10
CA LEU A 30 -0.59 -2.60 7.54
C LEU A 30 -0.30 -2.66 9.04
N ALA A 31 -1.29 -3.00 9.86
CA ALA A 31 -1.11 -3.17 11.30
C ALA A 31 -0.17 -4.33 11.60
N SER A 32 -0.35 -5.47 10.93
CA SER A 32 0.50 -6.65 11.08
C SER A 32 1.95 -6.39 10.68
N MET A 33 2.16 -5.66 9.58
CA MET A 33 3.49 -5.23 9.15
C MET A 33 4.11 -4.28 10.20
N THR A 34 3.36 -3.32 10.72
CA THR A 34 3.81 -2.38 11.75
C THR A 34 4.26 -3.10 13.01
N GLU A 35 3.46 -4.05 13.51
CA GLU A 35 3.82 -4.88 14.66
C GLU A 35 5.13 -5.65 14.45
N SER A 36 5.36 -6.15 13.24
CA SER A 36 6.59 -6.86 12.90
C SER A 36 7.81 -5.95 12.82
N ILE A 37 7.64 -4.72 12.30
CA ILE A 37 8.70 -3.71 12.27
C ILE A 37 9.12 -3.32 13.69
N GLU A 38 8.15 -3.19 14.59
CA GLU A 38 8.36 -2.87 16.00
C GLU A 38 8.84 -4.08 16.84
N GLY A 39 9.03 -5.24 16.22
CA GLY A 39 9.57 -6.43 16.86
C GLY A 39 8.57 -7.23 17.70
N ARG A 40 7.27 -6.92 17.60
CA ARG A 40 6.20 -7.61 18.33
C ARG A 40 5.51 -8.70 17.52
N GLY A 41 5.79 -8.82 16.24
CA GLY A 41 5.17 -9.77 15.34
C GLY A 41 6.19 -10.55 14.50
N ALA A 42 5.71 -11.59 13.82
CA ALA A 42 6.48 -12.40 12.89
C ALA A 42 5.96 -12.30 11.44
N PHE A 43 5.20 -11.26 11.13
CA PHE A 43 4.72 -11.00 9.79
C PHE A 43 5.90 -10.57 8.88
N PRO A 44 5.89 -10.91 7.61
CA PRO A 44 6.92 -10.44 6.68
C PRO A 44 6.96 -8.91 6.64
N ARG A 45 8.15 -8.35 6.60
CA ARG A 45 8.34 -6.90 6.40
C ARG A 45 8.23 -6.50 4.92
N PHE A 46 7.34 -7.15 4.25
CA PHE A 46 7.05 -6.98 2.83
C PHE A 46 5.54 -7.10 2.65
N LEU A 47 4.95 -6.17 1.93
CA LEU A 47 3.53 -6.12 1.66
C LEU A 47 3.28 -5.67 0.22
N LEU A 48 2.40 -6.36 -0.46
CA LEU A 48 1.96 -5.99 -1.81
C LEU A 48 0.43 -5.88 -1.84
N HIS A 49 -0.06 -4.73 -2.21
CA HIS A 49 -1.47 -4.50 -2.52
C HIS A 49 -1.62 -4.22 -4.01
N ASP A 50 -2.36 -5.09 -4.68
CA ASP A 50 -2.68 -4.96 -6.09
C ASP A 50 -4.03 -4.27 -6.26
N GLY A 51 -4.03 -3.11 -6.88
CA GLY A 51 -5.22 -2.36 -7.22
C GLY A 51 -6.16 -2.00 -6.05
N PRO A 52 -5.68 -1.47 -4.91
CA PRO A 52 -6.57 -1.20 -3.78
C PRO A 52 -7.66 -0.17 -4.10
N ARG A 53 -7.48 0.66 -5.12
CA ARG A 53 -8.44 1.68 -5.54
C ARG A 53 -9.60 1.10 -6.35
N GLU A 54 -9.39 0.00 -7.06
CA GLU A 54 -10.39 -0.65 -7.92
C GLU A 54 -11.57 -1.23 -7.13
N ALA A 55 -11.46 -1.37 -5.82
CA ALA A 55 -12.56 -1.77 -4.92
C ALA A 55 -13.41 -0.58 -4.43
N ASP A 56 -13.51 0.49 -5.19
CA ASP A 56 -14.26 1.71 -4.85
C ASP A 56 -13.82 2.39 -3.54
N LEU A 57 -12.57 2.22 -3.17
CA LEU A 57 -12.00 2.88 -2.00
C LEU A 57 -12.06 4.40 -2.16
N ALA A 58 -12.57 5.10 -1.15
CA ALA A 58 -12.65 6.56 -1.20
C ALA A 58 -11.28 7.19 -1.47
N PRO A 59 -11.19 8.25 -2.30
CA PRO A 59 -9.92 8.88 -2.65
C PRO A 59 -9.07 9.28 -1.43
N GLU A 60 -9.69 9.79 -0.39
CA GLU A 60 -9.02 10.22 0.83
C GLU A 60 -8.41 9.05 1.60
N ILE A 61 -9.06 7.89 1.58
CA ILE A 61 -8.56 6.67 2.22
C ILE A 61 -7.41 6.10 1.39
N TYR A 62 -7.55 6.08 0.06
CA TYR A 62 -6.49 5.67 -0.85
C TYR A 62 -5.22 6.52 -0.64
N GLU A 63 -5.35 7.83 -0.55
CA GLU A 63 -4.22 8.73 -0.28
C GLU A 63 -3.56 8.44 1.07
N ARG A 64 -4.35 8.18 2.11
CA ARG A 64 -3.85 7.86 3.44
C ARG A 64 -3.02 6.59 3.51
N LEU A 65 -3.24 5.62 2.64
CA LEU A 65 -2.40 4.41 2.57
C LEU A 65 -0.93 4.77 2.29
N PHE A 66 -0.70 5.63 1.32
CA PHE A 66 0.65 6.08 0.95
C PHE A 66 1.27 6.97 2.02
N LEU A 67 0.49 7.89 2.56
CA LEU A 67 0.96 8.80 3.61
C LEU A 67 1.31 8.04 4.89
N TYR A 68 0.55 7.01 5.23
CA TYR A 68 0.85 6.13 6.34
C TYR A 68 2.18 5.38 6.14
N ALA A 69 2.37 4.77 4.96
CA ALA A 69 3.61 4.08 4.64
C ALA A 69 4.83 5.01 4.70
N ARG A 70 4.70 6.23 4.18
CA ARG A 70 5.73 7.27 4.28
C ARG A 70 6.01 7.64 5.73
N GLN A 71 4.98 7.89 6.53
CA GLN A 71 5.14 8.22 7.95
C GLN A 71 5.83 7.08 8.71
N LEU A 72 5.48 5.84 8.39
CA LEU A 72 6.10 4.66 8.98
C LEU A 72 7.59 4.57 8.63
N GLU A 73 7.95 4.86 7.38
CA GLU A 73 9.35 4.93 6.94
C GLU A 73 10.10 6.06 7.67
N ASP A 74 9.51 7.23 7.82
CA ASP A 74 10.11 8.37 8.51
C ASP A 74 10.35 8.10 10.01
N CYS A 75 9.55 7.23 10.64
CA CYS A 75 9.73 6.83 12.04
C CYS A 75 10.94 5.93 12.27
N PHE A 76 11.42 5.24 11.24
CA PHE A 76 12.54 4.30 11.31
C PHE A 76 13.70 4.83 10.47
N SER A 77 14.52 5.69 11.06
CA SER A 77 15.72 6.21 10.40
C SER A 77 16.79 5.15 10.31
N GLY A 78 17.34 4.91 9.12
CA GLY A 78 18.41 3.95 8.89
C GLY A 78 18.15 3.02 7.72
N ASP A 79 18.49 1.75 7.86
CA ASP A 79 18.23 0.74 6.84
C ASP A 79 16.73 0.54 6.63
N PRO A 80 16.28 0.25 5.40
CA PRO A 80 14.88 0.03 5.11
C PRO A 80 14.28 -1.07 6.00
N SER A 81 13.30 -0.70 6.83
CA SER A 81 12.69 -1.62 7.78
C SER A 81 11.64 -2.50 7.15
N PHE A 82 11.11 -2.10 5.99
CA PHE A 82 10.04 -2.80 5.27
C PHE A 82 10.02 -2.40 3.79
N GLN A 83 9.26 -3.14 3.01
CA GLN A 83 8.92 -2.81 1.64
C GLN A 83 7.41 -2.87 1.44
N TYR A 84 6.82 -1.77 1.01
CA TYR A 84 5.41 -1.70 0.63
C TYR A 84 5.29 -1.42 -0.86
N ILE A 85 4.66 -2.33 -1.59
CA ILE A 85 4.43 -2.26 -3.02
C ILE A 85 2.94 -2.09 -3.26
N VAL A 86 2.59 -1.10 -4.05
CA VAL A 86 1.21 -0.87 -4.52
C VAL A 86 1.23 -0.80 -6.04
N THR A 87 0.45 -1.66 -6.69
CA THR A 87 0.14 -1.51 -8.10
C THR A 87 -1.19 -0.75 -8.23
N THR A 88 -1.28 0.20 -9.13
CA THR A 88 -2.47 1.05 -9.24
C THR A 88 -2.54 1.77 -10.57
N THR A 89 -3.76 2.00 -11.05
CA THR A 89 -4.06 2.89 -12.17
C THR A 89 -4.39 4.31 -11.73
N THR A 90 -4.60 4.51 -10.42
CA THR A 90 -4.89 5.82 -9.84
C THR A 90 -3.60 6.50 -9.40
N ARG A 91 -3.44 7.75 -9.78
CA ARG A 91 -2.25 8.54 -9.45
C ARG A 91 -2.03 8.60 -7.92
N PRO A 92 -0.80 8.32 -7.45
CA PRO A 92 -0.44 8.52 -6.04
C PRO A 92 -0.51 9.98 -5.62
N PRO A 93 -0.46 10.29 -4.30
CA PRO A 93 -0.39 11.66 -3.80
C PRO A 93 0.76 12.46 -4.44
N GLU A 94 0.52 13.72 -4.77
CA GLU A 94 1.53 14.57 -5.44
C GLU A 94 2.82 14.69 -4.66
N SER A 95 2.75 14.67 -3.33
CA SER A 95 3.92 14.70 -2.45
C SER A 95 4.86 13.51 -2.63
N LEU A 96 4.41 12.43 -3.25
CA LEU A 96 5.20 11.23 -3.56
C LEU A 96 5.63 11.15 -5.03
N LEU A 97 5.25 12.11 -5.86
CA LEU A 97 5.63 12.18 -7.27
C LEU A 97 6.93 12.97 -7.52
N VAL A 98 7.66 13.26 -6.46
CA VAL A 98 8.94 13.97 -6.47
C VAL A 98 10.01 13.11 -5.80
N GLU A 99 11.28 13.42 -6.05
CA GLU A 99 12.37 12.74 -5.34
C GLU A 99 12.29 12.97 -3.82
N PRO A 100 12.69 12.00 -2.99
CA PRO A 100 13.29 10.71 -3.36
C PRO A 100 12.27 9.59 -3.68
N TRP A 101 10.97 9.89 -3.63
CA TRP A 101 9.89 8.90 -3.75
C TRP A 101 9.67 8.45 -5.19
N CYS A 102 9.65 9.40 -6.13
CA CYS A 102 9.56 9.10 -7.56
C CYS A 102 10.95 8.85 -8.12
N ARG A 103 11.29 7.59 -8.35
CA ARG A 103 12.60 7.16 -8.86
C ARG A 103 12.68 7.11 -10.37
N LEU A 104 11.56 6.87 -11.02
CA LEU A 104 11.51 6.69 -12.47
C LEU A 104 10.17 7.19 -13.01
N LYS A 105 10.22 8.02 -14.03
CA LYS A 105 9.06 8.39 -14.84
C LYS A 105 9.28 7.83 -16.23
N LEU A 106 8.29 7.09 -16.72
CA LEU A 106 8.30 6.52 -18.06
C LEU A 106 7.24 7.23 -18.90
N SER A 107 7.56 7.45 -20.15
CA SER A 107 6.69 8.02 -21.16
C SER A 107 6.52 7.04 -22.32
N GLY A 108 5.41 7.15 -23.05
CA GLY A 108 5.23 6.37 -24.27
C GLY A 108 6.05 6.89 -25.45
N VAL A 109 6.54 8.13 -25.35
CA VAL A 109 7.27 8.84 -26.41
C VAL A 109 8.33 9.74 -25.75
N PRO A 110 9.57 9.73 -26.20
CA PRO A 110 10.17 8.84 -27.21
C PRO A 110 10.40 7.40 -26.70
N ALA A 111 10.83 6.51 -27.60
CA ALA A 111 11.01 5.09 -27.27
C ALA A 111 12.02 4.85 -26.14
N GLU A 112 13.04 5.71 -26.02
CA GLU A 112 14.07 5.63 -24.97
C GLU A 112 13.51 5.85 -23.56
N GLU A 113 12.35 6.52 -23.45
CA GLU A 113 11.66 6.75 -22.19
C GLU A 113 10.67 5.63 -21.81
N ARG A 114 10.55 4.60 -22.65
CA ARG A 114 9.76 3.41 -22.36
C ARG A 114 10.52 2.42 -21.49
N LEU A 115 9.80 1.56 -20.79
CA LEU A 115 10.38 0.54 -19.92
C LEU A 115 11.39 -0.35 -20.66
N LEU A 116 11.07 -0.76 -21.88
CA LEU A 116 11.93 -1.62 -22.70
C LEU A 116 12.89 -0.83 -23.60
N ARG A 117 12.79 0.49 -23.63
CA ARG A 117 13.60 1.39 -24.46
C ARG A 117 13.61 1.05 -25.94
N CYS A 118 12.55 0.44 -26.43
CA CYS A 118 12.39 0.05 -27.85
C CYS A 118 10.93 0.17 -28.27
N ASP A 119 10.70 0.19 -29.57
CA ASP A 119 9.37 -0.02 -30.15
C ASP A 119 9.04 -1.51 -30.17
N LEU A 120 7.81 -1.82 -29.74
CA LEU A 120 7.23 -3.16 -29.78
C LEU A 120 6.42 -3.33 -31.06
#